data_4eaded790bc6971398775b962165293a
#
_entry.id   4eaded790bc6971398775b962165293a
#
_cell.length_a   1.000
_cell.length_b   1.000
_cell.length_c   1.000
_cell.angle_alpha   90.00
_cell.angle_beta   90.00
_cell.angle_gamma   90.00
#
_symmetry.space_group_name_H-M   'P 1'
#
loop_
_entity.id
_entity.type
_entity.pdbx_description
1 polymer ?
#
loop_
_entity_poly.entity_id
_entity_poly.type
_entity_poly.pdbx_seq_one_letter_code
_entity_poly.pdbx_strand_id
1 'polypeptide(L)'
;MICLTTTAPDPWKARESIEVNRQWIDLVELRVDQWDLSGEELFPRAAALLAPAVDNLPVILTLRRESDGGGYTGGEARRVELLHRALEELTPAWVDLEDDLLAREEGRALLEAAGRIGTRVIRSIHDFSSTPEDLPERLMRLDEAPGDVSKYAVATRRTADLLTLYRAAAEAASRRPGRDRVLIGMGEFGVPSRLLPSAFGSRWSYASPAGGRPGAPGQLTPQELVERFAFREAAAGAPLFAILGNPALHSGSPAYHNRRFRESGIRGAYLAFPADDLDPALEMFDLLSLRGVSVTIPFKERVVAHLRDREGAVEALGAANTLTRR
;
A
#
# COMPACT_ATOMS: atom_id res chain seq x y z
N MET A 1 3.80 -5.66 -7.15
CA MET A 1 2.52 -6.38 -7.29
C MET A 1 1.38 -5.53 -6.74
N ILE A 2 0.16 -5.72 -7.24
CA ILE A 2 -1.06 -5.03 -6.80
C ILE A 2 -1.98 -6.05 -6.13
N CYS A 3 -2.30 -5.84 -4.86
CA CYS A 3 -3.24 -6.63 -4.07
C CYS A 3 -4.62 -5.96 -4.07
N LEU A 4 -5.63 -6.63 -4.58
CA LEU A 4 -7.02 -6.14 -4.45
C LEU A 4 -7.56 -6.50 -3.07
N THR A 5 -7.93 -5.50 -2.27
CA THR A 5 -8.63 -5.70 -1.00
C THR A 5 -10.14 -5.73 -1.24
N THR A 6 -10.76 -6.90 -1.06
CA THR A 6 -12.22 -7.02 -1.22
C THR A 6 -12.93 -6.69 0.09
N THR A 7 -13.49 -5.51 0.20
CA THR A 7 -14.34 -5.10 1.34
C THR A 7 -15.83 -5.39 1.07
N ALA A 8 -16.10 -6.37 0.24
CA ALA A 8 -17.45 -6.78 -0.13
C ALA A 8 -18.18 -7.44 1.04
N PRO A 9 -19.52 -7.27 1.18
CA PRO A 9 -20.28 -7.77 2.32
C PRO A 9 -20.52 -9.29 2.30
N ASP A 10 -20.21 -9.95 1.20
CA ASP A 10 -20.39 -11.38 1.01
C ASP A 10 -19.45 -11.95 -0.06
N PRO A 11 -19.28 -13.29 -0.13
CA PRO A 11 -18.40 -13.93 -1.11
C PRO A 11 -18.78 -13.69 -2.57
N TRP A 12 -20.08 -13.50 -2.87
CA TRP A 12 -20.56 -13.26 -4.23
C TRP A 12 -20.08 -11.90 -4.75
N LYS A 13 -20.25 -10.86 -3.94
CA LYS A 13 -19.75 -9.52 -4.26
C LYS A 13 -18.21 -9.46 -4.30
N ALA A 14 -17.55 -10.27 -3.46
CA ALA A 14 -16.10 -10.41 -3.52
C ALA A 14 -15.65 -11.00 -4.87
N ARG A 15 -16.31 -12.06 -5.33
CA ARG A 15 -16.08 -12.67 -6.64
C ARG A 15 -16.25 -11.66 -7.78
N GLU A 16 -17.39 -10.97 -7.83
CA GLU A 16 -17.67 -9.96 -8.84
C GLU A 16 -16.55 -8.88 -8.88
N SER A 17 -16.12 -8.42 -7.70
CA SER A 17 -15.03 -7.45 -7.57
C SER A 17 -13.70 -7.98 -8.12
N ILE A 18 -13.37 -9.24 -7.88
CA ILE A 18 -12.16 -9.88 -8.39
C ILE A 18 -12.21 -9.98 -9.92
N GLU A 19 -13.32 -10.47 -10.46
CA GLU A 19 -13.49 -10.66 -11.92
C GLU A 19 -13.36 -9.34 -12.69
N VAL A 20 -13.99 -8.27 -12.20
CA VAL A 20 -13.91 -6.93 -12.81
C VAL A 20 -12.47 -6.37 -12.81
N ASN A 21 -11.70 -6.64 -11.75
CA ASN A 21 -10.35 -6.08 -11.59
C ASN A 21 -9.24 -7.02 -12.08
N ARG A 22 -9.57 -8.22 -12.57
CA ARG A 22 -8.65 -9.34 -12.86
C ARG A 22 -7.42 -8.94 -13.67
N GLN A 23 -7.58 -8.07 -14.66
CA GLN A 23 -6.51 -7.68 -15.59
C GLN A 23 -5.43 -6.78 -14.94
N TRP A 24 -5.72 -6.14 -13.79
CA TRP A 24 -4.82 -5.19 -13.13
C TRP A 24 -4.14 -5.74 -11.87
N ILE A 25 -4.61 -6.88 -11.32
CA ILE A 25 -4.21 -7.38 -10.02
C ILE A 25 -3.29 -8.60 -10.11
N ASP A 26 -2.48 -8.81 -9.07
CA ASP A 26 -1.54 -9.92 -8.97
C ASP A 26 -1.91 -10.87 -7.81
N LEU A 27 -2.67 -10.39 -6.82
CA LEU A 27 -3.14 -11.14 -5.66
C LEU A 27 -4.40 -10.47 -5.08
N VAL A 28 -5.08 -11.20 -4.18
CA VAL A 28 -6.35 -10.75 -3.57
C VAL A 28 -6.26 -10.85 -2.06
N GLU A 29 -6.74 -9.83 -1.36
CA GLU A 29 -7.03 -9.89 0.08
C GLU A 29 -8.54 -10.06 0.28
N LEU A 30 -8.95 -11.18 0.88
CA LEU A 30 -10.32 -11.44 1.27
C LEU A 30 -10.56 -10.91 2.70
N ARG A 31 -11.34 -9.84 2.82
CA ARG A 31 -11.75 -9.22 4.08
C ARG A 31 -13.00 -9.94 4.59
N VAL A 32 -12.81 -11.12 5.16
CA VAL A 32 -13.92 -11.96 5.66
C VAL A 32 -14.59 -11.36 6.90
N ASP A 33 -13.97 -10.40 7.55
CA ASP A 33 -14.60 -9.59 8.61
C ASP A 33 -15.78 -8.72 8.14
N GLN A 34 -15.97 -8.59 6.83
CA GLN A 34 -17.12 -7.89 6.24
C GLN A 34 -18.31 -8.83 5.96
N TRP A 35 -18.15 -10.14 6.14
CA TRP A 35 -19.15 -11.15 5.84
C TRP A 35 -20.01 -11.47 7.06
N ASP A 36 -21.21 -12.06 6.82
CA ASP A 36 -21.98 -12.69 7.90
C ASP A 36 -21.31 -14.00 8.31
N LEU A 37 -20.63 -13.99 9.46
CA LEU A 37 -19.84 -15.10 9.99
C LEU A 37 -20.67 -16.09 10.85
N SER A 38 -22.00 -16.00 10.82
CA SER A 38 -22.89 -16.85 11.64
C SER A 38 -23.12 -18.27 11.05
N GLY A 39 -22.94 -18.43 9.72
CA GLY A 39 -23.21 -19.68 9.02
C GLY A 39 -22.08 -20.71 9.13
N GLU A 40 -22.41 -21.97 9.46
CA GLU A 40 -21.42 -23.07 9.49
C GLU A 40 -20.85 -23.40 8.11
N GLU A 41 -21.68 -23.29 7.06
CA GLU A 41 -21.34 -23.60 5.67
C GLU A 41 -20.68 -22.41 4.92
N LEU A 42 -20.39 -21.28 5.62
CA LEU A 42 -19.91 -20.06 4.97
C LEU A 42 -18.61 -20.28 4.20
N PHE A 43 -17.59 -20.81 4.87
CA PHE A 43 -16.26 -20.93 4.26
C PHE A 43 -16.20 -22.00 3.16
N PRO A 44 -16.79 -23.21 3.29
CA PRO A 44 -16.88 -24.16 2.20
C PRO A 44 -17.59 -23.59 0.96
N ARG A 45 -18.70 -22.88 1.15
CA ARG A 45 -19.42 -22.22 0.05
C ARG A 45 -18.61 -21.09 -0.57
N ALA A 46 -17.93 -20.29 0.26
CA ALA A 46 -17.05 -19.23 -0.21
C ALA A 46 -15.88 -19.79 -1.02
N ALA A 47 -15.25 -20.88 -0.57
CA ALA A 47 -14.19 -21.56 -1.29
C ALA A 47 -14.65 -22.01 -2.69
N ALA A 48 -15.77 -22.70 -2.78
CA ALA A 48 -16.33 -23.16 -4.06
C ALA A 48 -16.71 -22.00 -4.99
N LEU A 49 -17.29 -20.93 -4.44
CA LEU A 49 -17.72 -19.76 -5.21
C LEU A 49 -16.54 -18.95 -5.73
N LEU A 50 -15.49 -18.77 -4.93
CA LEU A 50 -14.35 -17.92 -5.25
C LEU A 50 -13.31 -18.64 -6.11
N ALA A 51 -13.22 -19.95 -6.05
CA ALA A 51 -12.21 -20.74 -6.77
C ALA A 51 -12.03 -20.33 -8.25
N PRO A 52 -13.10 -20.17 -9.07
CA PRO A 52 -12.94 -19.75 -10.47
C PRO A 52 -12.41 -18.32 -10.63
N ALA A 53 -12.75 -17.41 -9.71
CA ALA A 53 -12.34 -16.01 -9.79
C ALA A 53 -10.89 -15.80 -9.32
N VAL A 54 -10.43 -16.62 -8.35
CA VAL A 54 -9.05 -16.55 -7.84
C VAL A 54 -8.08 -17.49 -8.56
N ASP A 55 -8.54 -18.19 -9.61
CA ASP A 55 -7.69 -19.09 -10.38
C ASP A 55 -6.32 -18.46 -10.67
N ASN A 56 -5.25 -19.12 -10.19
CA ASN A 56 -3.86 -18.64 -10.23
C ASN A 56 -3.57 -17.30 -9.54
N LEU A 57 -4.51 -16.72 -8.75
CA LEU A 57 -4.23 -15.56 -7.89
C LEU A 57 -3.96 -16.02 -6.46
N PRO A 58 -2.80 -15.68 -5.89
CA PRO A 58 -2.56 -15.88 -4.47
C PRO A 58 -3.57 -15.09 -3.62
N VAL A 59 -4.10 -15.74 -2.58
CA VAL A 59 -5.10 -15.17 -1.68
C VAL A 59 -4.47 -14.86 -0.33
N ILE A 60 -4.78 -13.67 0.20
CA ILE A 60 -4.55 -13.29 1.60
C ILE A 60 -5.89 -13.39 2.32
N LEU A 61 -5.95 -14.18 3.38
CA LEU A 61 -7.09 -14.24 4.29
C LEU A 61 -6.92 -13.19 5.40
N THR A 62 -7.91 -12.31 5.60
CA THR A 62 -7.90 -11.30 6.65
C THR A 62 -9.24 -11.27 7.37
N LEU A 63 -9.22 -11.52 8.69
CA LEU A 63 -10.33 -11.35 9.62
C LEU A 63 -9.97 -10.23 10.62
N ARG A 64 -10.17 -8.98 10.21
CA ARG A 64 -9.70 -7.78 10.92
C ARG A 64 -10.68 -7.33 11.99
N ARG A 65 -10.17 -7.09 13.23
CA ARG A 65 -10.92 -6.51 14.35
C ARG A 65 -11.31 -5.05 14.07
N GLU A 66 -12.38 -4.60 14.68
CA GLU A 66 -12.80 -3.20 14.63
C GLU A 66 -11.72 -2.24 15.16
N SER A 67 -11.03 -2.60 16.25
CA SER A 67 -9.92 -1.82 16.81
C SER A 67 -8.76 -1.59 15.83
N ASP A 68 -8.60 -2.45 14.83
CA ASP A 68 -7.58 -2.38 13.79
C ASP A 68 -8.17 -1.97 12.42
N GLY A 69 -9.30 -1.26 12.44
CA GLY A 69 -9.97 -0.74 11.25
C GLY A 69 -10.75 -1.78 10.45
N GLY A 70 -11.12 -2.90 11.08
CA GLY A 70 -11.92 -3.97 10.49
C GLY A 70 -13.41 -3.86 10.77
N GLY A 71 -14.14 -4.92 10.42
CA GLY A 71 -15.58 -5.07 10.65
C GLY A 71 -15.94 -6.09 11.73
N TYR A 72 -14.95 -6.85 12.24
CA TYR A 72 -15.23 -7.86 13.24
C TYR A 72 -15.38 -7.27 14.64
N THR A 73 -16.58 -7.42 15.22
CA THR A 73 -16.96 -6.90 16.54
C THR A 73 -17.13 -7.99 17.60
N GLY A 74 -16.92 -9.26 17.23
CA GLY A 74 -17.07 -10.41 18.15
C GLY A 74 -15.88 -10.58 19.10
N GLY A 75 -16.01 -11.53 20.03
CA GLY A 75 -14.95 -11.86 20.99
C GLY A 75 -13.74 -12.53 20.35
N GLU A 76 -12.55 -12.37 20.96
CA GLU A 76 -11.28 -12.85 20.41
C GLU A 76 -11.25 -14.40 20.28
N ALA A 77 -11.76 -15.13 21.29
CA ALA A 77 -11.82 -16.60 21.22
C ALA A 77 -12.62 -17.09 19.99
N ARG A 78 -13.75 -16.46 19.70
CA ARG A 78 -14.55 -16.78 18.51
C ARG A 78 -13.82 -16.39 17.22
N ARG A 79 -13.09 -15.28 17.23
CA ARG A 79 -12.27 -14.87 16.07
C ARG A 79 -11.20 -15.89 15.74
N VAL A 80 -10.50 -16.38 16.75
CA VAL A 80 -9.47 -17.44 16.60
C VAL A 80 -10.09 -18.72 16.02
N GLU A 81 -11.24 -19.15 16.53
CA GLU A 81 -11.97 -20.31 15.99
C GLU A 81 -12.33 -20.13 14.51
N LEU A 82 -12.87 -18.96 14.14
CA LEU A 82 -13.19 -18.61 12.76
C LEU A 82 -11.94 -18.58 11.86
N LEU A 83 -10.81 -18.09 12.36
CA LEU A 83 -9.54 -18.09 11.63
C LEU A 83 -9.05 -19.53 11.36
N HIS A 84 -9.14 -20.44 12.35
CA HIS A 84 -8.80 -21.84 12.13
C HIS A 84 -9.67 -22.48 11.04
N ARG A 85 -10.98 -22.31 11.13
CA ARG A 85 -11.91 -22.81 10.10
C ARG A 85 -11.63 -22.22 8.72
N ALA A 86 -11.44 -20.92 8.64
CA ALA A 86 -11.17 -20.24 7.37
C ALA A 86 -9.83 -20.67 6.75
N LEU A 87 -8.80 -20.94 7.55
CA LEU A 87 -7.53 -21.48 7.09
C LEU A 87 -7.71 -22.87 6.44
N GLU A 88 -8.43 -23.76 7.11
CA GLU A 88 -8.66 -25.13 6.62
C GLU A 88 -9.49 -25.17 5.34
N GLU A 89 -10.56 -24.36 5.27
CA GLU A 89 -11.53 -24.39 4.17
C GLU A 89 -11.10 -23.56 2.94
N LEU A 90 -10.42 -22.43 3.16
CA LEU A 90 -10.00 -21.54 2.06
C LEU A 90 -8.56 -21.79 1.59
N THR A 91 -7.74 -22.48 2.39
CA THR A 91 -6.32 -22.78 2.09
C THR A 91 -5.58 -21.60 1.43
N PRO A 92 -5.52 -20.40 2.06
CA PRO A 92 -5.00 -19.21 1.44
C PRO A 92 -3.47 -19.26 1.32
N ALA A 93 -2.88 -18.50 0.39
CA ALA A 93 -1.44 -18.35 0.27
C ALA A 93 -0.82 -17.60 1.47
N TRP A 94 -1.58 -16.65 2.03
CA TRP A 94 -1.22 -15.91 3.26
C TRP A 94 -2.43 -15.72 4.16
N VAL A 95 -2.16 -15.64 5.47
CA VAL A 95 -3.11 -15.15 6.48
C VAL A 95 -2.51 -13.92 7.16
N ASP A 96 -3.31 -12.87 7.33
CA ASP A 96 -2.92 -11.64 8.03
C ASP A 96 -3.37 -11.72 9.49
N LEU A 97 -2.40 -11.75 10.40
CA LEU A 97 -2.60 -11.84 11.85
C LEU A 97 -1.92 -10.65 12.54
N GLU A 98 -2.62 -10.03 13.48
CA GLU A 98 -2.09 -8.91 14.23
C GLU A 98 -0.95 -9.33 15.17
N ASP A 99 0.01 -8.42 15.37
CA ASP A 99 1.21 -8.63 16.18
C ASP A 99 0.88 -9.03 17.62
N ASP A 100 -0.10 -8.38 18.25
CA ASP A 100 -0.53 -8.67 19.61
C ASP A 100 -1.23 -10.02 19.77
N LEU A 101 -1.94 -10.50 18.73
CA LEU A 101 -2.49 -11.85 18.70
C LEU A 101 -1.36 -12.88 18.66
N LEU A 102 -0.38 -12.70 17.78
CA LEU A 102 0.76 -13.62 17.62
C LEU A 102 1.68 -13.68 18.86
N ALA A 103 1.58 -12.71 19.75
CA ALA A 103 2.28 -12.74 21.05
C ALA A 103 1.62 -13.69 22.06
N ARG A 104 0.37 -14.12 21.82
CA ARG A 104 -0.43 -15.00 22.71
C ARG A 104 -0.31 -16.46 22.28
N GLU A 105 -0.78 -17.38 23.14
CA GLU A 105 -0.79 -18.82 22.90
C GLU A 105 -1.68 -19.19 21.70
N GLU A 106 -2.87 -18.59 21.61
CA GLU A 106 -3.81 -18.81 20.53
C GLU A 106 -3.24 -18.38 19.17
N GLY A 107 -2.48 -17.29 19.15
CA GLY A 107 -1.79 -16.83 17.94
C GLY A 107 -0.66 -17.75 17.49
N ARG A 108 0.06 -18.35 18.47
CA ARG A 108 1.08 -19.37 18.16
C ARG A 108 0.45 -20.63 17.57
N ALA A 109 -0.71 -21.05 18.08
CA ALA A 109 -1.47 -22.17 17.52
C ALA A 109 -1.93 -21.90 16.07
N LEU A 110 -2.36 -20.66 15.77
CA LEU A 110 -2.68 -20.25 14.39
C LEU A 110 -1.44 -20.25 13.47
N LEU A 111 -0.29 -19.80 13.96
CA LEU A 111 0.97 -19.85 13.22
C LEU A 111 1.35 -21.30 12.84
N GLU A 112 1.23 -22.23 13.80
CA GLU A 112 1.47 -23.65 13.55
C GLU A 112 0.44 -24.26 12.59
N ALA A 113 -0.85 -23.90 12.73
CA ALA A 113 -1.91 -24.36 11.84
C ALA A 113 -1.66 -23.90 10.40
N ALA A 114 -1.32 -22.62 10.20
CA ALA A 114 -0.95 -22.06 8.90
C ALA A 114 0.26 -22.81 8.30
N GLY A 115 1.30 -23.05 9.09
CA GLY A 115 2.48 -23.80 8.65
C GLY A 115 2.18 -25.22 8.21
N ARG A 116 1.25 -25.94 8.88
CA ARG A 116 0.86 -27.30 8.50
C ARG A 116 0.23 -27.40 7.12
N ILE A 117 -0.47 -26.38 6.68
CA ILE A 117 -1.13 -26.33 5.35
C ILE A 117 -0.35 -25.55 4.31
N GLY A 118 0.86 -25.07 4.64
CA GLY A 118 1.71 -24.30 3.74
C GLY A 118 1.28 -22.84 3.55
N THR A 119 0.36 -22.32 4.38
CA THR A 119 -0.03 -20.91 4.41
C THR A 119 1.02 -20.08 5.12
N ARG A 120 1.47 -19.00 4.49
CA ARG A 120 2.42 -18.04 5.09
C ARG A 120 1.71 -17.02 5.95
N VAL A 121 2.39 -16.48 6.95
CA VAL A 121 1.81 -15.51 7.90
C VAL A 121 2.33 -14.10 7.64
N ILE A 122 1.42 -13.17 7.44
CA ILE A 122 1.65 -11.73 7.49
C ILE A 122 1.42 -11.29 8.92
N ARG A 123 2.47 -10.85 9.60
CA ARG A 123 2.40 -10.25 10.94
C ARG A 123 2.20 -8.76 10.81
N SER A 124 1.07 -8.23 11.27
CA SER A 124 0.64 -6.87 10.95
C SER A 124 0.43 -5.97 12.16
N ILE A 125 0.79 -4.69 11.97
CA ILE A 125 0.49 -3.58 12.89
C ILE A 125 -0.15 -2.45 12.08
N HIS A 126 -1.19 -1.82 12.66
CA HIS A 126 -1.89 -0.66 12.08
C HIS A 126 -1.92 0.48 13.10
N ASP A 127 -1.24 1.59 12.80
CA ASP A 127 -1.32 2.82 13.58
C ASP A 127 -2.12 3.87 12.81
N PHE A 128 -3.39 4.06 13.18
CA PHE A 128 -4.28 5.05 12.57
C PHE A 128 -4.09 6.46 13.16
N SER A 129 -3.29 6.58 14.21
CA SER A 129 -3.09 7.84 14.94
C SER A 129 -1.93 8.65 14.41
N SER A 130 -0.81 8.01 14.07
CA SER A 130 0.43 8.70 13.72
C SER A 130 1.39 7.84 12.90
N THR A 131 2.48 8.47 12.44
CA THR A 131 3.72 7.80 12.09
C THR A 131 4.67 7.97 13.28
N PRO A 132 4.98 6.89 14.05
CA PRO A 132 5.84 6.98 15.22
C PRO A 132 7.26 7.43 14.87
N GLU A 133 7.89 8.24 15.72
CA GLU A 133 9.30 8.64 15.52
C GLU A 133 10.25 7.44 15.65
N ASP A 134 9.92 6.47 16.52
CA ASP A 134 10.65 5.21 16.72
C ASP A 134 10.20 4.09 15.75
N LEU A 135 9.62 4.46 14.59
CA LEU A 135 9.19 3.48 13.58
C LEU A 135 10.30 2.54 13.11
N PRO A 136 11.57 2.97 12.92
CA PRO A 136 12.66 2.07 12.58
C PRO A 136 12.84 0.94 13.59
N GLU A 137 12.86 1.26 14.88
CA GLU A 137 13.01 0.29 15.97
C GLU A 137 11.80 -0.66 16.08
N ARG A 138 10.58 -0.12 15.90
CA ARG A 138 9.35 -0.92 15.88
C ARG A 138 9.35 -1.90 14.71
N LEU A 139 9.77 -1.45 13.54
CA LEU A 139 9.86 -2.30 12.36
C LEU A 139 10.91 -3.40 12.54
N MET A 140 12.05 -3.08 13.16
CA MET A 140 13.06 -4.08 13.46
C MET A 140 12.56 -5.16 14.41
N ARG A 141 11.83 -4.79 15.48
CA ARG A 141 11.19 -5.77 16.37
C ARG A 141 10.18 -6.65 15.64
N LEU A 142 9.39 -6.06 14.74
CA LEU A 142 8.42 -6.81 13.92
C LEU A 142 9.13 -7.79 12.96
N ASP A 143 10.26 -7.40 12.39
CA ASP A 143 11.05 -8.24 11.48
C ASP A 143 11.73 -9.42 12.20
N GLU A 144 12.04 -9.28 13.49
CA GLU A 144 12.64 -10.33 14.32
C GLU A 144 11.61 -11.34 14.83
N ALA A 145 10.36 -10.94 14.85
CA ALA A 145 9.28 -11.78 15.34
C ALA A 145 8.88 -12.88 14.33
N PRO A 146 8.30 -14.00 14.81
CA PRO A 146 7.79 -15.05 13.93
C PRO A 146 6.73 -14.54 12.94
N GLY A 147 6.78 -15.02 11.70
CA GLY A 147 5.94 -14.65 10.57
C GLY A 147 6.79 -14.55 9.30
N ASP A 148 6.16 -14.59 8.14
CA ASP A 148 6.86 -14.58 6.85
C ASP A 148 6.98 -13.18 6.24
N VAL A 149 6.00 -12.31 6.52
CA VAL A 149 5.94 -10.94 6.03
C VAL A 149 5.67 -9.98 7.19
N SER A 150 6.49 -8.94 7.33
CA SER A 150 6.25 -7.87 8.28
C SER A 150 5.42 -6.77 7.63
N LYS A 151 4.21 -6.52 8.13
CA LYS A 151 3.31 -5.47 7.63
C LYS A 151 3.15 -4.36 8.65
N TYR A 152 3.46 -3.13 8.26
CA TYR A 152 3.23 -1.95 9.10
C TYR A 152 2.52 -0.85 8.30
N ALA A 153 1.32 -0.48 8.73
CA ALA A 153 0.56 0.62 8.17
C ALA A 153 0.47 1.77 9.17
N VAL A 154 0.91 2.96 8.79
CA VAL A 154 0.95 4.14 9.65
C VAL A 154 0.16 5.30 9.06
N ALA A 155 -0.49 6.10 9.89
CA ALA A 155 -1.12 7.33 9.43
C ALA A 155 -0.05 8.37 9.06
N THR A 156 -0.05 8.78 7.77
CA THR A 156 0.82 9.85 7.25
C THR A 156 -0.02 11.10 7.07
N ARG A 157 0.19 12.09 7.92
CA ARG A 157 -0.58 13.34 7.96
C ARG A 157 0.16 14.53 7.33
N ARG A 158 1.45 14.36 7.07
CA ARG A 158 2.34 15.38 6.51
C ARG A 158 3.49 14.71 5.73
N THR A 159 4.18 15.49 4.94
CA THR A 159 5.32 15.02 4.13
C THR A 159 6.46 14.44 4.97
N ALA A 160 6.71 14.99 6.16
CA ALA A 160 7.72 14.48 7.09
C ALA A 160 7.42 13.05 7.57
N ASP A 161 6.15 12.68 7.70
CA ASP A 161 5.75 11.32 8.08
C ASP A 161 6.11 10.30 6.99
N LEU A 162 5.92 10.69 5.71
CA LEU A 162 6.32 9.87 4.57
C LEU A 162 7.84 9.67 4.52
N LEU A 163 8.61 10.72 4.83
CA LEU A 163 10.08 10.66 4.92
C LEU A 163 10.51 9.71 6.05
N THR A 164 9.87 9.78 7.22
CA THR A 164 10.11 8.84 8.33
C THR A 164 9.84 7.40 7.91
N LEU A 165 8.72 7.13 7.23
CA LEU A 165 8.40 5.81 6.69
C LEU A 165 9.46 5.31 5.69
N TYR A 166 9.92 6.18 4.79
CA TYR A 166 10.97 5.84 3.83
C TYR A 166 12.29 5.49 4.52
N ARG A 167 12.72 6.29 5.50
CA ARG A 167 13.94 6.05 6.26
C ARG A 167 13.89 4.75 7.05
N ALA A 168 12.75 4.47 7.70
CA ALA A 168 12.52 3.19 8.39
C ALA A 168 12.62 2.01 7.41
N ALA A 169 12.04 2.13 6.22
CA ALA A 169 12.12 1.11 5.19
C ALA A 169 13.57 0.85 4.73
N ALA A 170 14.33 1.91 4.47
CA ALA A 170 15.72 1.83 4.03
C ALA A 170 16.63 1.21 5.11
N GLU A 171 16.44 1.60 6.37
CA GLU A 171 17.17 1.04 7.50
C GLU A 171 16.87 -0.45 7.69
N ALA A 172 15.59 -0.83 7.68
CA ALA A 172 15.18 -2.22 7.80
C ALA A 172 15.72 -3.09 6.66
N ALA A 173 15.70 -2.57 5.42
CA ALA A 173 16.27 -3.27 4.27
C ALA A 173 17.78 -3.47 4.39
N SER A 174 18.52 -2.49 4.95
CA SER A 174 19.96 -2.61 5.21
C SER A 174 20.29 -3.62 6.29
N ARG A 175 19.52 -3.63 7.40
CA ARG A 175 19.78 -4.50 8.55
C ARG A 175 19.33 -5.94 8.32
N ARG A 176 18.23 -6.15 7.60
CA ARG A 176 17.67 -7.47 7.29
C ARG A 176 17.32 -7.58 5.80
N PRO A 177 18.32 -7.69 4.93
CA PRO A 177 18.10 -7.89 3.50
C PRO A 177 17.35 -9.23 3.26
N GLY A 178 16.42 -9.21 2.33
CA GLY A 178 15.63 -10.41 1.96
C GLY A 178 14.40 -10.68 2.85
N ARG A 179 14.18 -9.92 3.95
CA ARG A 179 12.92 -10.00 4.69
C ARG A 179 11.78 -9.41 3.86
N ASP A 180 10.73 -10.18 3.64
CA ASP A 180 9.51 -9.69 2.99
C ASP A 180 8.78 -8.70 3.89
N ARG A 181 8.41 -7.53 3.34
CA ARG A 181 7.71 -6.47 4.07
C ARG A 181 6.58 -5.87 3.25
N VAL A 182 5.66 -5.21 3.96
CA VAL A 182 4.66 -4.33 3.39
C VAL A 182 4.52 -3.10 4.29
N LEU A 183 5.08 -1.98 3.85
CA LEU A 183 5.09 -0.72 4.59
C LEU A 183 4.21 0.29 3.87
N ILE A 184 3.22 0.83 4.58
CA ILE A 184 2.16 1.63 4.00
C ILE A 184 1.96 2.93 4.77
N GLY A 185 2.06 4.05 4.08
CA GLY A 185 1.49 5.31 4.54
C GLY A 185 -0.01 5.35 4.25
N MET A 186 -0.80 5.56 5.28
CA MET A 186 -2.25 5.78 5.15
C MET A 186 -2.55 7.27 5.03
N GLY A 187 -3.58 7.63 4.24
CA GLY A 187 -3.95 9.01 3.97
C GLY A 187 -3.29 9.56 2.70
N GLU A 188 -3.55 10.83 2.42
CA GLU A 188 -3.14 11.49 1.18
C GLU A 188 -1.61 11.56 1.04
N PHE A 189 -0.91 12.00 2.09
CA PHE A 189 0.56 12.10 2.07
C PHE A 189 1.26 10.73 1.99
N GLY A 190 0.56 9.63 2.33
CA GLY A 190 1.05 8.26 2.21
C GLY A 190 0.98 7.65 0.82
N VAL A 191 0.24 8.27 -0.11
CA VAL A 191 0.02 7.74 -1.47
C VAL A 191 1.31 7.41 -2.21
N PRO A 192 2.41 8.18 -2.14
CA PRO A 192 3.66 7.79 -2.79
C PRO A 192 4.19 6.42 -2.36
N SER A 193 3.99 5.97 -1.11
CA SER A 193 4.38 4.62 -0.66
C SER A 193 3.57 3.52 -1.35
N ARG A 194 2.34 3.84 -1.78
CA ARG A 194 1.47 2.91 -2.53
C ARG A 194 1.81 2.87 -4.02
N LEU A 195 2.26 4.00 -4.57
CA LEU A 195 2.67 4.12 -5.98
C LEU A 195 4.05 3.49 -6.23
N LEU A 196 4.94 3.53 -5.24
CA LEU A 196 6.32 3.07 -5.31
C LEU A 196 6.62 2.04 -4.21
N PRO A 197 5.87 0.92 -4.10
CA PRO A 197 6.03 -0.01 -2.99
C PRO A 197 7.47 -0.50 -2.82
N SER A 198 8.19 -0.79 -3.90
CA SER A 198 9.58 -1.26 -3.83
C SER A 198 10.54 -0.23 -3.23
N ALA A 199 10.31 1.07 -3.46
CA ALA A 199 11.12 2.12 -2.85
C ALA A 199 10.92 2.21 -1.32
N PHE A 200 9.76 1.76 -0.85
CA PHE A 200 9.42 1.65 0.58
C PHE A 200 9.60 0.21 1.11
N GLY A 201 10.39 -0.63 0.44
CA GLY A 201 10.66 -1.99 0.86
C GLY A 201 9.45 -2.92 0.86
N SER A 202 8.36 -2.54 0.19
CA SER A 202 7.12 -3.31 0.16
C SER A 202 7.05 -4.25 -1.02
N ARG A 203 6.64 -5.48 -0.75
CA ARG A 203 6.47 -6.53 -1.76
C ARG A 203 5.28 -6.26 -2.70
N TRP A 204 4.20 -5.67 -2.17
CA TRP A 204 3.01 -5.26 -2.93
C TRP A 204 2.39 -3.99 -2.39
N SER A 205 1.49 -3.40 -3.19
CA SER A 205 0.60 -2.32 -2.77
C SER A 205 -0.82 -2.83 -2.68
N TYR A 206 -1.62 -2.29 -1.76
CA TYR A 206 -3.04 -2.60 -1.63
C TYR A 206 -3.90 -1.58 -2.40
N ALA A 207 -4.86 -2.11 -3.14
CA ALA A 207 -5.84 -1.34 -3.91
C ALA A 207 -7.27 -1.72 -3.49
N SER A 208 -8.22 -0.82 -3.68
CA SER A 208 -9.65 -1.07 -3.43
C SER A 208 -10.44 -1.07 -4.73
N PRO A 209 -11.55 -1.84 -4.82
CA PRO A 209 -12.39 -1.84 -6.01
C PRO A 209 -13.04 -0.48 -6.24
N ALA A 210 -13.29 -0.13 -7.51
CA ALA A 210 -14.01 1.08 -7.87
C ALA A 210 -15.44 1.05 -7.32
N GLY A 211 -15.88 2.19 -6.76
CA GLY A 211 -17.23 2.31 -6.18
C GLY A 211 -17.44 1.55 -4.86
N GLY A 212 -16.45 0.80 -4.39
CA GLY A 212 -16.47 0.13 -3.09
C GLY A 212 -15.98 1.03 -1.94
N ARG A 213 -16.19 0.57 -0.70
CA ARG A 213 -15.58 1.21 0.47
C ARG A 213 -14.08 0.90 0.46
N PRO A 214 -13.19 1.91 0.53
CA PRO A 214 -11.75 1.64 0.66
C PRO A 214 -11.45 0.84 1.91
N GLY A 215 -10.55 -0.15 1.80
CA GLY A 215 -10.10 -0.95 2.93
C GLY A 215 -9.23 -0.17 3.92
N ALA A 216 -8.61 0.93 3.46
CA ALA A 216 -7.83 1.86 4.27
C ALA A 216 -7.74 3.24 3.59
N PRO A 217 -7.49 4.33 4.36
CA PRO A 217 -7.31 5.68 3.80
C PRO A 217 -6.21 5.74 2.75
N GLY A 218 -6.47 6.45 1.64
CA GLY A 218 -5.50 6.65 0.56
C GLY A 218 -5.34 5.47 -0.41
N GLN A 219 -6.16 4.42 -0.30
CA GLN A 219 -6.20 3.37 -1.32
C GLN A 219 -6.75 3.92 -2.64
N LEU A 220 -6.08 3.52 -3.73
CA LEU A 220 -6.48 3.78 -5.11
C LEU A 220 -7.06 2.50 -5.71
N THR A 221 -7.79 2.63 -6.82
CA THR A 221 -8.24 1.45 -7.57
C THR A 221 -7.07 0.81 -8.34
N PRO A 222 -7.14 -0.50 -8.64
CA PRO A 222 -6.12 -1.15 -9.48
C PRO A 222 -5.96 -0.47 -10.84
N GLN A 223 -7.06 -0.04 -11.44
CA GLN A 223 -7.06 0.69 -12.70
C GLN A 223 -6.32 2.04 -12.58
N GLU A 224 -6.60 2.84 -11.54
CA GLU A 224 -5.89 4.11 -11.32
C GLU A 224 -4.38 3.89 -11.13
N LEU A 225 -3.99 2.87 -10.35
CA LEU A 225 -2.58 2.54 -10.16
C LEU A 225 -1.88 2.30 -11.51
N VAL A 226 -2.48 1.49 -12.39
CA VAL A 226 -1.87 1.10 -13.66
C VAL A 226 -2.01 2.18 -14.72
N GLU A 227 -3.21 2.68 -14.96
CA GLU A 227 -3.48 3.55 -16.12
C GLU A 227 -3.13 5.00 -15.83
N ARG A 228 -3.46 5.50 -14.63
CA ARG A 228 -3.23 6.90 -14.26
C ARG A 228 -1.81 7.14 -13.75
N PHE A 229 -1.29 6.24 -12.89
CA PHE A 229 -0.02 6.46 -12.19
C PHE A 229 1.14 5.61 -12.71
N ALA A 230 0.94 4.84 -13.78
CA ALA A 230 1.99 4.04 -14.41
C ALA A 230 2.74 3.12 -13.42
N PHE A 231 1.98 2.45 -12.53
CA PHE A 231 2.53 1.60 -11.47
C PHE A 231 3.45 0.50 -12.01
N ARG A 232 3.10 -0.13 -13.13
CA ARG A 232 3.88 -1.21 -13.74
C ARG A 232 5.20 -0.70 -14.31
N GLU A 233 5.17 0.47 -14.95
CA GLU A 233 6.34 1.14 -15.51
C GLU A 233 7.30 1.59 -14.40
N ALA A 234 6.78 2.16 -13.30
CA ALA A 234 7.55 2.53 -12.13
C ALA A 234 8.20 1.29 -11.47
N ALA A 235 7.45 0.20 -11.31
CA ALA A 235 7.96 -1.06 -10.77
C ALA A 235 9.02 -1.71 -11.66
N ALA A 236 8.97 -1.47 -12.99
CA ALA A 236 9.98 -1.91 -13.96
C ALA A 236 11.20 -0.97 -14.05
N GLY A 237 11.34 -0.02 -13.13
CA GLY A 237 12.48 0.90 -13.05
C GLY A 237 12.49 1.98 -14.14
N ALA A 238 11.33 2.42 -14.60
CA ALA A 238 11.24 3.58 -15.48
C ALA A 238 11.70 4.86 -14.75
N PRO A 239 12.30 5.86 -15.46
CA PRO A 239 12.57 7.17 -14.89
C PRO A 239 11.32 7.79 -14.26
N LEU A 240 11.45 8.31 -13.04
CA LEU A 240 10.34 8.84 -12.27
C LEU A 240 10.23 10.36 -12.41
N PHE A 241 9.00 10.80 -12.58
CA PHE A 241 8.60 12.22 -12.61
C PHE A 241 7.39 12.39 -11.67
N ALA A 242 7.13 13.62 -11.22
CA ALA A 242 5.99 13.86 -10.34
C ALA A 242 5.39 15.25 -10.50
N ILE A 243 4.16 15.42 -10.03
CA ILE A 243 3.64 16.73 -9.63
C ILE A 243 3.75 16.88 -8.12
N LEU A 244 4.38 17.97 -7.67
CA LEU A 244 4.58 18.34 -6.27
C LEU A 244 3.66 19.49 -5.90
N GLY A 245 2.90 19.34 -4.84
CA GLY A 245 2.03 20.41 -4.29
C GLY A 245 0.88 19.88 -3.48
N ASN A 246 -0.05 20.77 -3.14
CA ASN A 246 -1.27 20.43 -2.43
C ASN A 246 -2.43 21.32 -2.92
N PRO A 247 -3.48 20.70 -3.52
CA PRO A 247 -3.68 19.26 -3.75
C PRO A 247 -2.92 18.75 -5.00
N ALA A 248 -2.26 17.59 -4.91
CA ALA A 248 -1.58 16.94 -6.04
C ALA A 248 -2.39 15.75 -6.62
N LEU A 249 -3.12 15.02 -5.77
CA LEU A 249 -3.83 13.80 -6.18
C LEU A 249 -4.97 14.07 -7.17
N HIS A 250 -5.58 15.24 -7.16
CA HIS A 250 -6.65 15.63 -8.09
C HIS A 250 -6.13 16.13 -9.45
N SER A 251 -4.80 16.30 -9.60
CA SER A 251 -4.21 16.78 -10.84
C SER A 251 -4.44 15.81 -12.01
N GLY A 252 -4.74 16.35 -13.18
CA GLY A 252 -4.76 15.58 -14.44
C GLY A 252 -3.38 15.26 -15.00
N SER A 253 -2.31 15.85 -14.46
CA SER A 253 -0.94 15.69 -14.98
C SER A 253 -0.47 14.24 -15.03
N PRO A 254 -0.66 13.38 -14.00
CA PRO A 254 -0.24 11.99 -14.09
C PRO A 254 -0.90 11.24 -15.26
N ALA A 255 -2.22 11.33 -15.41
CA ALA A 255 -2.92 10.67 -16.51
C ALA A 255 -2.45 11.20 -17.88
N TYR A 256 -2.26 12.52 -18.02
CA TYR A 256 -1.80 13.15 -19.25
C TYR A 256 -0.39 12.70 -19.64
N HIS A 257 0.59 12.85 -18.74
CA HIS A 257 1.99 12.54 -19.03
C HIS A 257 2.21 11.03 -19.24
N ASN A 258 1.60 10.18 -18.42
CA ASN A 258 1.74 8.73 -18.56
C ASN A 258 1.13 8.22 -19.87
N ARG A 259 0.00 8.77 -20.31
CA ARG A 259 -0.55 8.50 -21.64
C ARG A 259 0.43 8.93 -22.73
N ARG A 260 1.00 10.15 -22.64
CA ARG A 260 1.97 10.66 -23.63
C ARG A 260 3.24 9.82 -23.68
N PHE A 261 3.74 9.37 -22.53
CA PHE A 261 4.90 8.46 -22.51
C PHE A 261 4.61 7.15 -23.26
N ARG A 262 3.46 6.53 -23.02
CA ARG A 262 3.05 5.31 -23.74
C ARG A 262 2.89 5.55 -25.25
N GLU A 263 2.16 6.59 -25.66
CA GLU A 263 1.93 6.92 -27.06
C GLU A 263 3.23 7.21 -27.83
N SER A 264 4.23 7.78 -27.17
CA SER A 264 5.52 8.16 -27.76
C SER A 264 6.60 7.10 -27.59
N GLY A 265 6.31 5.95 -26.98
CA GLY A 265 7.31 4.91 -26.68
C GLY A 265 8.41 5.34 -25.69
N ILE A 266 8.18 6.42 -24.94
CA ILE A 266 9.14 6.94 -23.97
C ILE A 266 8.95 6.20 -22.64
N ARG A 267 10.03 5.64 -22.09
CA ARG A 267 10.02 5.09 -20.72
C ARG A 267 9.92 6.21 -19.71
N GLY A 268 8.91 6.17 -18.86
CA GLY A 268 8.72 7.13 -17.77
C GLY A 268 7.49 6.79 -16.95
N ALA A 269 7.51 7.17 -15.67
CA ALA A 269 6.35 7.11 -14.79
C ALA A 269 6.17 8.48 -14.12
N TYR A 270 5.01 9.07 -14.31
CA TYR A 270 4.66 10.37 -13.75
C TYR A 270 3.66 10.18 -12.62
N LEU A 271 4.04 10.60 -11.42
CA LEU A 271 3.34 10.34 -10.18
C LEU A 271 2.69 11.60 -9.60
N ALA A 272 1.84 11.45 -8.59
CA ALA A 272 1.40 12.53 -7.73
C ALA A 272 2.18 12.47 -6.41
N PHE A 273 2.70 13.61 -5.97
CA PHE A 273 3.43 13.76 -4.73
C PHE A 273 2.78 14.87 -3.88
N PRO A 274 1.76 14.56 -3.08
CA PRO A 274 1.17 15.51 -2.15
C PRO A 274 2.20 15.96 -1.14
N ALA A 275 2.29 17.26 -0.91
CA ALA A 275 3.22 17.82 0.07
C ALA A 275 2.63 19.06 0.75
N ASP A 276 2.87 19.18 2.06
CA ASP A 276 2.54 20.33 2.88
C ASP A 276 3.80 21.15 3.24
N ASP A 277 4.98 20.52 3.15
CA ASP A 277 6.28 21.15 3.39
C ASP A 277 7.27 20.82 2.28
N LEU A 278 8.02 21.86 1.86
CA LEU A 278 8.93 21.80 0.73
C LEU A 278 10.23 21.06 1.06
N ASP A 279 10.79 21.26 2.25
CA ASP A 279 12.09 20.68 2.61
C ASP A 279 12.06 19.14 2.62
N PRO A 280 11.13 18.47 3.35
CA PRO A 280 11.03 17.02 3.29
C PRO A 280 10.61 16.51 1.90
N ALA A 281 9.87 17.32 1.11
CA ALA A 281 9.50 16.94 -0.25
C ALA A 281 10.70 16.94 -1.20
N LEU A 282 11.59 17.92 -1.11
CA LEU A 282 12.83 17.99 -1.90
C LEU A 282 13.80 16.88 -1.49
N GLU A 283 13.89 16.56 -0.20
CA GLU A 283 14.67 15.41 0.25
C GLU A 283 14.13 14.11 -0.35
N MET A 284 12.80 13.89 -0.35
CA MET A 284 12.20 12.74 -1.00
C MET A 284 12.44 12.73 -2.53
N PHE A 285 12.47 13.89 -3.18
CA PHE A 285 12.85 14.02 -4.59
C PHE A 285 14.24 13.42 -4.86
N ASP A 286 15.20 13.72 -4.00
CA ASP A 286 16.55 13.19 -4.10
C ASP A 286 16.62 11.68 -3.78
N LEU A 287 16.01 11.25 -2.69
CA LEU A 287 16.00 9.87 -2.23
C LEU A 287 15.33 8.92 -3.23
N LEU A 288 14.24 9.35 -3.86
CA LEU A 288 13.54 8.59 -4.90
C LEU A 288 14.17 8.76 -6.29
N SER A 289 15.24 9.56 -6.41
CA SER A 289 15.92 9.84 -7.69
C SER A 289 14.98 10.33 -8.78
N LEU A 290 14.01 11.19 -8.43
CA LEU A 290 13.11 11.78 -9.42
C LEU A 290 13.90 12.60 -10.46
N ARG A 291 13.58 12.44 -11.74
CA ARG A 291 14.25 13.13 -12.86
C ARG A 291 13.69 14.53 -13.07
N GLY A 292 12.42 14.74 -12.77
CA GLY A 292 11.78 16.04 -12.91
C GLY A 292 10.49 16.11 -12.11
N VAL A 293 10.15 17.34 -11.72
CA VAL A 293 8.96 17.62 -10.93
C VAL A 293 8.25 18.84 -11.48
N SER A 294 6.96 18.73 -11.77
CA SER A 294 6.09 19.89 -11.95
C SER A 294 5.71 20.43 -10.57
N VAL A 295 6.00 21.70 -10.31
CA VAL A 295 5.68 22.37 -9.05
C VAL A 295 4.39 23.14 -9.18
N THR A 296 3.44 22.87 -8.25
CA THR A 296 2.17 23.60 -8.17
C THR A 296 2.05 24.37 -6.84
N ILE A 297 0.87 24.88 -6.56
CA ILE A 297 0.58 25.56 -5.29
C ILE A 297 0.87 24.64 -4.09
N PRO A 298 1.38 25.15 -2.99
CA PRO A 298 1.77 26.56 -2.73
C PRO A 298 3.28 26.83 -2.95
N PHE A 299 4.01 26.01 -3.71
CA PHE A 299 5.46 25.96 -3.68
C PHE A 299 6.19 26.71 -4.81
N LYS A 300 5.49 27.22 -5.82
CA LYS A 300 6.14 27.81 -7.01
C LYS A 300 7.12 28.93 -6.72
N GLU A 301 6.81 29.81 -5.76
CA GLU A 301 7.69 30.90 -5.34
C GLU A 301 8.75 30.39 -4.35
N ARG A 302 8.32 29.59 -3.37
CA ARG A 302 9.19 29.07 -2.30
C ARG A 302 10.34 28.23 -2.84
N VAL A 303 10.10 27.43 -3.89
CA VAL A 303 11.09 26.52 -4.46
C VAL A 303 12.29 27.23 -5.08
N VAL A 304 12.13 28.50 -5.47
CA VAL A 304 13.20 29.29 -6.10
C VAL A 304 14.43 29.43 -5.21
N ALA A 305 14.25 29.50 -3.88
CA ALA A 305 15.36 29.56 -2.93
C ALA A 305 16.25 28.30 -2.91
N HIS A 306 15.72 27.17 -3.35
CA HIS A 306 16.40 25.87 -3.37
C HIS A 306 17.07 25.55 -4.72
N LEU A 307 16.90 26.40 -5.74
CA LEU A 307 17.45 26.16 -7.07
C LEU A 307 18.92 26.60 -7.14
N ARG A 308 19.78 25.69 -7.62
CA ARG A 308 21.20 26.01 -7.93
C ARG A 308 21.33 26.82 -9.21
N ASP A 309 20.64 26.38 -10.26
CA ASP A 309 20.60 27.00 -11.57
C ASP A 309 19.18 27.48 -11.87
N ARG A 310 19.06 28.69 -12.44
CA ARG A 310 17.77 29.30 -12.76
C ARG A 310 17.76 29.75 -14.21
N GLU A 311 16.68 29.52 -14.91
CA GLU A 311 16.45 30.16 -16.20
C GLU A 311 16.04 31.62 -16.00
N GLY A 312 16.34 32.51 -16.97
CA GLY A 312 16.05 33.92 -16.85
C GLY A 312 14.58 34.26 -16.60
N ALA A 313 13.65 33.41 -17.07
CA ALA A 313 12.21 33.54 -16.76
C ALA A 313 11.93 33.34 -15.26
N VAL A 314 12.60 32.40 -14.58
CA VAL A 314 12.47 32.18 -13.14
C VAL A 314 12.96 33.38 -12.35
N GLU A 315 14.07 34.00 -12.75
CA GLU A 315 14.61 35.20 -12.11
C GLU A 315 13.67 36.39 -12.25
N ALA A 316 13.08 36.56 -13.44
CA ALA A 316 12.15 37.65 -13.71
C ALA A 316 10.79 37.50 -12.99
N LEU A 317 10.27 36.25 -12.84
CA LEU A 317 8.97 35.97 -12.26
C LEU A 317 9.03 35.68 -10.74
N GLY A 318 10.20 35.35 -10.21
CA GLY A 318 10.35 34.91 -8.82
C GLY A 318 9.63 33.59 -8.53
N ALA A 319 9.33 32.79 -9.55
CA ALA A 319 8.57 31.52 -9.42
C ALA A 319 9.06 30.47 -10.42
N ALA A 320 9.07 29.19 -10.02
CA ALA A 320 9.37 28.06 -10.87
C ALA A 320 8.22 27.04 -10.85
N ASN A 321 7.87 26.52 -12.02
CA ASN A 321 6.83 25.50 -12.17
C ASN A 321 7.40 24.12 -12.52
N THR A 322 8.69 24.02 -12.78
CA THR A 322 9.36 22.78 -13.19
C THR A 322 10.75 22.72 -12.60
N LEU A 323 11.09 21.59 -11.99
CA LEU A 323 12.43 21.24 -11.54
C LEU A 323 12.94 20.07 -12.35
N THR A 324 14.23 20.09 -12.70
CA THR A 324 14.90 18.96 -13.33
C THR A 324 16.18 18.64 -12.60
N ARG A 325 16.51 17.36 -12.50
CA ARG A 325 17.80 16.88 -11.98
C ARG A 325 18.78 16.78 -13.15
N ARG A 326 19.92 17.46 -13.02
CA ARG A 326 21.06 17.33 -13.94
C ARG A 326 22.02 16.24 -13.51
#